data_2ca910d95bf12ffc011dc3f0eaeddb85
#
_entry.id   2ca910d95bf12ffc011dc3f0eaeddb85
#
_cell.length_a   1.000
_cell.length_b   1.000
_cell.length_c   1.000
_cell.angle_alpha   90.00
_cell.angle_beta   90.00
_cell.angle_gamma   90.00
#
_symmetry.space_group_name_H-M   'P 1'
#
loop_
_entity.id
_entity.type
_entity.pdbx_description
1 polymer ?
#
loop_
_entity_poly.entity_id
_entity_poly.type
_entity_poly.pdbx_seq_one_letter_code
_entity_poly.pdbx_strand_id
1 'polypeptide(L)'
;MWTYGNPEEREPTGITQGGYSNNIVVDKHFVIKIPESLDLQHAAPLLCAGITTYSPLLKANVKPGDKVGVAGIGGLGHMAIKLAVAKGAQVYAFTTSPKKVEDALSFGAKEAIIVDSLDKLAPYKGKLDYMISTIPAQFDVAAYANVVKPYGSFTQVGMPPGMSLNISAIGLSINRVNFNASLIGGISATRDVVKFCAENKVYPT
;
A
#
# COMPACT_ATOMS: atom_id res chain seq x y z
N MET A 1 -0.74 20.63 3.15
CA MET A 1 -0.73 21.44 1.91
C MET A 1 -0.47 20.48 0.76
N TRP A 2 -1.32 20.50 -0.24
CA TRP A 2 -1.13 19.74 -1.50
C TRP A 2 -0.33 20.61 -2.44
N THR A 3 0.78 20.13 -2.96
CA THR A 3 1.60 20.92 -3.88
C THR A 3 1.12 20.76 -5.33
N TYR A 4 0.71 19.54 -5.70
CA TYR A 4 0.26 19.25 -7.05
C TYR A 4 -1.21 19.64 -7.25
N GLY A 5 -1.48 20.44 -8.29
CA GLY A 5 -2.84 20.88 -8.62
C GLY A 5 -3.46 21.84 -7.59
N ASN A 6 -2.65 22.47 -6.76
CA ASN A 6 -3.14 23.43 -5.77
C ASN A 6 -3.32 24.82 -6.42
N PRO A 7 -4.36 25.60 -6.07
CA PRO A 7 -4.48 26.97 -6.55
C PRO A 7 -3.23 27.80 -6.25
N GLU A 8 -2.69 28.44 -7.26
CA GLU A 8 -1.50 29.28 -7.15
C GLU A 8 -1.57 30.42 -8.18
N GLU A 9 -1.79 31.64 -7.70
CA GLU A 9 -2.02 32.84 -8.54
C GLU A 9 -0.80 33.23 -9.36
N ARG A 10 0.40 32.85 -8.92
CA ARG A 10 1.65 33.16 -9.63
C ARG A 10 1.91 32.25 -10.83
N GLU A 11 1.17 31.16 -10.93
CA GLU A 11 1.28 30.22 -12.04
C GLU A 11 0.36 30.61 -13.19
N PRO A 12 0.87 30.66 -14.44
CA PRO A 12 0.05 31.02 -15.61
C PRO A 12 -1.20 30.18 -15.80
N THR A 13 -1.19 28.95 -15.31
CA THR A 13 -2.32 28.01 -15.36
C THR A 13 -3.27 28.14 -14.15
N GLY A 14 -2.95 29.00 -13.19
CA GLY A 14 -3.70 29.16 -11.94
C GLY A 14 -3.54 28.01 -10.95
N ILE A 15 -2.75 26.99 -11.27
CA ILE A 15 -2.51 25.82 -10.41
C ILE A 15 -1.02 25.44 -10.44
N THR A 16 -0.54 24.87 -9.32
CA THR A 16 0.81 24.31 -9.26
C THR A 16 0.96 23.12 -10.18
N GLN A 17 2.05 23.10 -10.94
CA GLN A 17 2.42 21.99 -11.82
C GLN A 17 3.30 20.98 -11.07
N GLY A 18 3.40 19.76 -11.62
CA GLY A 18 4.24 18.70 -11.04
C GLY A 18 5.57 18.54 -11.77
N GLY A 19 6.10 17.30 -11.71
CA GLY A 19 7.43 16.95 -12.22
C GLY A 19 7.57 16.84 -13.73
N TYR A 20 6.54 17.12 -14.52
CA TYR A 20 6.65 17.16 -15.99
C TYR A 20 7.24 18.50 -16.45
N SER A 21 8.46 18.78 -15.99
CA SER A 21 9.19 20.02 -16.30
C SER A 21 10.70 19.75 -16.28
N ASN A 22 11.47 20.58 -16.99
CA ASN A 22 12.93 20.46 -17.01
C ASN A 22 13.59 20.95 -15.70
N ASN A 23 12.91 21.78 -14.95
CA ASN A 23 13.35 22.29 -13.66
C ASN A 23 12.14 22.60 -12.76
N ILE A 24 12.38 22.64 -11.47
CA ILE A 24 11.37 22.99 -10.48
C ILE A 24 12.04 23.71 -9.30
N VAL A 25 11.35 24.71 -8.75
CA VAL A 25 11.77 25.36 -7.50
C VAL A 25 10.87 24.90 -6.38
N VAL A 26 11.45 24.27 -5.37
CA VAL A 26 10.72 23.73 -4.22
C VAL A 26 11.44 24.09 -2.92
N ASP A 27 10.69 24.16 -1.82
CA ASP A 27 11.30 24.29 -0.49
C ASP A 27 12.18 23.05 -0.22
N LYS A 28 13.38 23.31 0.36
CA LYS A 28 14.35 22.25 0.71
C LYS A 28 13.77 21.14 1.60
N HIS A 29 12.70 21.43 2.34
CA HIS A 29 12.01 20.45 3.19
C HIS A 29 11.48 19.26 2.37
N PHE A 30 11.03 19.52 1.13
CA PHE A 30 10.47 18.51 0.24
C PHE A 30 11.52 17.78 -0.61
N VAL A 31 12.79 18.19 -0.53
CA VAL A 31 13.87 17.51 -1.25
C VAL A 31 14.29 16.27 -0.49
N ILE A 32 14.31 15.14 -1.19
CA ILE A 32 14.73 13.84 -0.68
C ILE A 32 15.96 13.40 -1.45
N LYS A 33 17.07 13.19 -0.73
CA LYS A 33 18.28 12.64 -1.33
C LYS A 33 18.05 11.16 -1.66
N ILE A 34 18.29 10.78 -2.90
CA ILE A 34 18.27 9.38 -3.31
C ILE A 34 19.65 8.77 -3.03
N PRO A 35 19.75 7.64 -2.31
CA PRO A 35 21.01 6.94 -2.09
C PRO A 35 21.66 6.50 -3.41
N GLU A 36 22.99 6.58 -3.52
CA GLU A 36 23.74 6.19 -4.72
C GLU A 36 23.55 4.71 -5.09
N SER A 37 23.24 3.87 -4.10
CA SER A 37 22.95 2.45 -4.28
C SER A 37 21.58 2.16 -4.91
N LEU A 38 20.71 3.17 -5.03
CA LEU A 38 19.39 3.04 -5.61
C LEU A 38 19.39 3.59 -7.04
N ASP A 39 19.09 2.73 -8.01
CA ASP A 39 18.92 3.17 -9.39
C ASP A 39 17.79 4.19 -9.51
N LEU A 40 18.06 5.34 -10.14
CA LEU A 40 17.14 6.46 -10.25
C LEU A 40 15.84 6.09 -10.98
N GLN A 41 15.87 5.16 -11.94
CA GLN A 41 14.67 4.68 -12.62
C GLN A 41 13.67 4.01 -11.67
N HIS A 42 14.17 3.44 -10.54
CA HIS A 42 13.34 2.82 -9.52
C HIS A 42 12.94 3.78 -8.38
N ALA A 43 13.55 4.97 -8.32
CA ALA A 43 13.32 5.89 -7.21
C ALA A 43 11.94 6.57 -7.24
N ALA A 44 11.51 7.01 -8.43
CA ALA A 44 10.27 7.79 -8.56
C ALA A 44 9.01 7.06 -8.02
N PRO A 45 8.76 5.78 -8.34
CA PRO A 45 7.60 5.08 -7.81
C PRO A 45 7.63 4.89 -6.27
N LEU A 46 8.79 4.95 -5.63
CA LEU A 46 8.90 4.86 -4.17
C LEU A 46 8.28 6.07 -3.48
N LEU A 47 8.29 7.24 -4.14
CA LEU A 47 7.73 8.48 -3.62
C LEU A 47 6.19 8.55 -3.72
N CYS A 48 5.57 7.54 -4.33
CA CYS A 48 4.12 7.38 -4.40
C CYS A 48 3.71 5.98 -3.91
N ALA A 49 3.86 4.94 -4.72
CA ALA A 49 3.46 3.57 -4.38
C ALA A 49 4.25 3.03 -3.17
N GLY A 50 5.54 3.35 -3.08
CA GLY A 50 6.39 2.97 -1.95
C GLY A 50 5.86 3.54 -0.64
N ILE A 51 5.75 4.85 -0.53
CA ILE A 51 5.30 5.51 0.72
C ILE A 51 3.86 5.16 1.08
N THR A 52 2.96 5.07 0.09
CA THR A 52 1.55 4.74 0.32
C THR A 52 1.38 3.38 0.97
N THR A 53 2.22 2.42 0.65
CA THR A 53 2.16 1.06 1.21
C THR A 53 3.07 0.88 2.42
N TYR A 54 4.18 1.61 2.51
CA TYR A 54 5.10 1.55 3.64
C TYR A 54 4.56 2.21 4.90
N SER A 55 3.95 3.41 4.77
CA SER A 55 3.40 4.16 5.91
C SER A 55 2.41 3.34 6.76
N PRO A 56 1.42 2.64 6.18
CA PRO A 56 0.52 1.81 6.96
C PRO A 56 1.19 0.56 7.55
N LEU A 57 2.20 -0.03 6.89
CA LEU A 57 2.99 -1.13 7.46
C LEU A 57 3.79 -0.69 8.68
N LEU A 58 4.29 0.55 8.69
CA LEU A 58 4.94 1.15 9.87
C LEU A 58 3.94 1.38 11.00
N LYS A 59 2.78 1.99 10.70
CA LYS A 59 1.73 2.27 11.71
C LYS A 59 1.17 1.00 12.34
N ALA A 60 1.02 -0.06 11.55
CA ALA A 60 0.59 -1.36 12.03
C ALA A 60 1.71 -2.11 12.78
N ASN A 61 2.91 -1.53 12.86
CA ASN A 61 4.08 -2.13 13.49
C ASN A 61 4.37 -3.55 12.97
N VAL A 62 4.27 -3.73 11.66
CA VAL A 62 4.58 -5.01 11.02
C VAL A 62 6.03 -5.39 11.26
N LYS A 63 6.25 -6.59 11.76
CA LYS A 63 7.54 -7.13 12.18
C LYS A 63 7.76 -8.54 11.64
N PRO A 64 9.00 -9.07 11.75
CA PRO A 64 9.31 -10.43 11.31
C PRO A 64 8.39 -11.48 11.93
N GLY A 65 7.90 -12.39 11.08
CA GLY A 65 7.00 -13.46 11.46
C GLY A 65 5.51 -13.12 11.40
N ASP A 66 5.11 -11.85 11.35
CA ASP A 66 3.71 -11.46 11.21
C ASP A 66 3.12 -11.99 9.89
N LYS A 67 1.85 -12.37 9.93
CA LYS A 67 1.09 -12.79 8.75
C LYS A 67 0.36 -11.58 8.17
N VAL A 68 0.78 -11.13 7.02
CA VAL A 68 0.26 -9.93 6.36
C VAL A 68 -0.52 -10.29 5.10
N GLY A 69 -1.77 -9.86 5.02
CA GLY A 69 -2.57 -9.93 3.81
C GLY A 69 -2.37 -8.71 2.92
N VAL A 70 -2.27 -8.94 1.61
CA VAL A 70 -2.30 -7.88 0.60
C VAL A 70 -3.42 -8.18 -0.37
N ALA A 71 -4.46 -7.33 -0.39
CA ALA A 71 -5.59 -7.47 -1.31
C ALA A 71 -5.46 -6.51 -2.50
N GLY A 72 -5.56 -7.07 -3.71
CA GLY A 72 -5.31 -6.37 -4.96
C GLY A 72 -3.81 -6.32 -5.31
N ILE A 73 -3.47 -6.78 -6.52
CA ILE A 73 -2.08 -6.88 -6.99
C ILE A 73 -1.92 -6.03 -8.25
N GLY A 74 -1.75 -4.76 -8.04
CA GLY A 74 -1.42 -3.74 -9.04
C GLY A 74 -0.17 -2.98 -8.62
N GLY A 75 -0.01 -1.74 -9.10
CA GLY A 75 1.14 -0.89 -8.77
C GLY A 75 1.37 -0.66 -7.27
N LEU A 76 0.31 -0.53 -6.46
CA LEU A 76 0.43 -0.46 -5.00
C LEU A 76 0.66 -1.87 -4.40
N GLY A 77 -0.10 -2.87 -4.86
CA GLY A 77 -0.08 -4.21 -4.26
C GLY A 77 1.26 -4.89 -4.39
N HIS A 78 1.96 -4.77 -5.53
CA HIS A 78 3.30 -5.36 -5.68
C HIS A 78 4.30 -4.74 -4.70
N MET A 79 4.24 -3.41 -4.49
CA MET A 79 5.09 -2.75 -3.50
C MET A 79 4.73 -3.15 -2.07
N ALA A 80 3.42 -3.29 -1.76
CA ALA A 80 2.99 -3.78 -0.44
C ALA A 80 3.54 -5.18 -0.14
N ILE A 81 3.51 -6.09 -1.11
CA ILE A 81 4.09 -7.43 -0.98
C ILE A 81 5.59 -7.33 -0.70
N LYS A 82 6.35 -6.68 -1.60
CA LYS A 82 7.81 -6.58 -1.48
C LYS A 82 8.27 -5.92 -0.18
N LEU A 83 7.60 -4.84 0.23
CA LEU A 83 7.92 -4.14 1.48
C LEU A 83 7.60 -4.98 2.72
N ALA A 84 6.45 -5.67 2.74
CA ALA A 84 6.09 -6.53 3.86
C ALA A 84 7.05 -7.74 3.97
N VAL A 85 7.43 -8.34 2.84
CA VAL A 85 8.44 -9.41 2.77
C VAL A 85 9.79 -8.93 3.28
N ALA A 86 10.25 -7.76 2.84
CA ALA A 86 11.51 -7.17 3.31
C ALA A 86 11.50 -6.83 4.81
N LYS A 87 10.32 -6.58 5.40
CA LYS A 87 10.14 -6.45 6.87
C LYS A 87 10.13 -7.81 7.58
N GLY A 88 10.29 -8.92 6.88
CA GLY A 88 10.29 -10.28 7.42
C GLY A 88 8.91 -10.89 7.65
N ALA A 89 7.84 -10.29 7.14
CA ALA A 89 6.49 -10.82 7.26
C ALA A 89 6.24 -12.01 6.31
N GLN A 90 5.31 -12.89 6.70
CA GLN A 90 4.74 -13.91 5.83
C GLN A 90 3.57 -13.32 5.07
N VAL A 91 3.72 -13.10 3.77
CA VAL A 91 2.73 -12.37 2.97
C VAL A 91 1.77 -13.32 2.26
N TYR A 92 0.47 -13.06 2.40
CA TYR A 92 -0.63 -13.72 1.71
C TYR A 92 -1.28 -12.73 0.74
N ALA A 93 -1.15 -12.98 -0.55
CA ALA A 93 -1.64 -12.10 -1.60
C ALA A 93 -3.02 -12.56 -2.09
N PHE A 94 -4.00 -11.66 -2.12
CA PHE A 94 -5.37 -11.94 -2.55
C PHE A 94 -5.65 -11.20 -3.87
N THR A 95 -6.04 -11.93 -4.90
CA THR A 95 -6.31 -11.40 -6.24
C THR A 95 -7.53 -12.07 -6.87
N THR A 96 -8.24 -11.37 -7.75
CA THR A 96 -9.30 -11.96 -8.59
C THR A 96 -8.74 -12.46 -9.92
N SER A 97 -7.48 -12.15 -10.24
CA SER A 97 -6.86 -12.48 -11.52
C SER A 97 -5.89 -13.65 -11.40
N PRO A 98 -6.15 -14.79 -12.05
CA PRO A 98 -5.19 -15.91 -12.09
C PRO A 98 -3.82 -15.53 -12.65
N LYS A 99 -3.79 -14.57 -13.60
CA LYS A 99 -2.54 -14.06 -14.21
C LYS A 99 -1.60 -13.37 -13.22
N LYS A 100 -2.10 -12.96 -12.05
CA LYS A 100 -1.33 -12.27 -11.01
C LYS A 100 -0.74 -13.19 -9.94
N VAL A 101 -1.04 -14.48 -10.00
CA VAL A 101 -0.57 -15.45 -9.00
C VAL A 101 0.95 -15.60 -9.07
N GLU A 102 1.47 -15.83 -10.27
CA GLU A 102 2.91 -15.99 -10.49
C GLU A 102 3.69 -14.72 -10.13
N ASP A 103 3.17 -13.55 -10.54
CA ASP A 103 3.74 -12.26 -10.16
C ASP A 103 3.84 -12.13 -8.63
N ALA A 104 2.73 -12.41 -7.91
CA ALA A 104 2.70 -12.27 -6.45
C ALA A 104 3.73 -13.18 -5.76
N LEU A 105 3.86 -14.42 -6.21
CA LEU A 105 4.84 -15.37 -5.70
C LEU A 105 6.27 -14.90 -6.00
N SER A 106 6.52 -14.36 -7.20
CA SER A 106 7.83 -13.80 -7.59
C SER A 106 8.22 -12.57 -6.75
N PHE A 107 7.24 -11.82 -6.24
CA PHE A 107 7.48 -10.71 -5.31
C PHE A 107 7.77 -11.17 -3.87
N GLY A 108 7.72 -12.46 -3.61
CA GLY A 108 8.02 -13.07 -2.33
C GLY A 108 6.80 -13.39 -1.46
N ALA A 109 5.58 -13.32 -2.00
CA ALA A 109 4.41 -13.79 -1.26
C ALA A 109 4.56 -15.29 -0.95
N LYS A 110 4.21 -15.68 0.28
CA LYS A 110 4.17 -17.07 0.72
C LYS A 110 3.08 -17.85 -0.01
N GLU A 111 1.98 -17.18 -0.26
CA GLU A 111 0.81 -17.75 -0.93
C GLU A 111 0.08 -16.67 -1.73
N ALA A 112 -0.44 -17.05 -2.89
CA ALA A 112 -1.29 -16.20 -3.72
C ALA A 112 -2.67 -16.87 -3.90
N ILE A 113 -3.71 -16.21 -3.42
CA ILE A 113 -5.07 -16.73 -3.31
C ILE A 113 -5.93 -16.07 -4.39
N ILE A 114 -6.56 -16.90 -5.25
CA ILE A 114 -7.54 -16.42 -6.20
C ILE A 114 -8.88 -16.32 -5.48
N VAL A 115 -9.39 -15.09 -5.33
CA VAL A 115 -10.69 -14.79 -4.72
C VAL A 115 -11.71 -14.55 -5.84
N ASP A 116 -12.10 -15.62 -6.51
CA ASP A 116 -13.18 -15.63 -7.51
C ASP A 116 -14.57 -15.66 -6.84
N SER A 117 -14.61 -16.05 -5.57
CA SER A 117 -15.79 -16.02 -4.70
C SER A 117 -15.37 -15.81 -3.24
N LEU A 118 -16.26 -15.27 -2.40
CA LEU A 118 -15.94 -14.91 -1.01
C LEU A 118 -15.65 -16.11 -0.10
N ASP A 119 -16.13 -17.29 -0.44
CA ASP A 119 -15.83 -18.54 0.28
C ASP A 119 -14.33 -18.90 0.24
N LYS A 120 -13.59 -18.41 -0.76
CA LYS A 120 -12.12 -18.55 -0.82
C LYS A 120 -11.39 -17.87 0.33
N LEU A 121 -12.04 -16.92 1.01
CA LEU A 121 -11.52 -16.27 2.20
C LEU A 121 -11.70 -17.11 3.47
N ALA A 122 -12.65 -18.05 3.49
CA ALA A 122 -13.01 -18.84 4.66
C ALA A 122 -11.81 -19.59 5.30
N PRO A 123 -10.88 -20.19 4.53
CA PRO A 123 -9.72 -20.87 5.11
C PRO A 123 -8.78 -19.94 5.89
N TYR A 124 -8.86 -18.63 5.64
CA TYR A 124 -7.98 -17.61 6.25
C TYR A 124 -8.63 -16.85 7.40
N LYS A 125 -9.88 -17.15 7.74
CA LYS A 125 -10.63 -16.46 8.80
C LYS A 125 -9.84 -16.38 10.09
N GLY A 126 -9.62 -15.16 10.59
CA GLY A 126 -8.93 -14.87 11.85
C GLY A 126 -7.46 -15.26 11.88
N LYS A 127 -6.81 -15.48 10.73
CA LYS A 127 -5.42 -15.99 10.68
C LYS A 127 -4.36 -14.93 10.47
N LEU A 128 -4.73 -13.76 9.94
CA LEU A 128 -3.77 -12.71 9.60
C LEU A 128 -3.65 -11.68 10.72
N ASP A 129 -2.44 -11.19 10.96
CA ASP A 129 -2.18 -10.13 11.94
C ASP A 129 -2.59 -8.76 11.41
N TYR A 130 -2.39 -8.56 10.12
CA TYR A 130 -2.63 -7.31 9.43
C TYR A 130 -3.08 -7.54 7.98
N MET A 131 -3.89 -6.63 7.47
CA MET A 131 -4.24 -6.60 6.04
C MET A 131 -4.16 -5.19 5.48
N ILE A 132 -3.57 -5.07 4.29
CA ILE A 132 -3.60 -3.87 3.48
C ILE A 132 -4.37 -4.15 2.19
N SER A 133 -5.37 -3.31 1.89
CA SER A 133 -6.14 -3.41 0.66
C SER A 133 -5.78 -2.27 -0.30
N THR A 134 -5.39 -2.64 -1.49
CA THR A 134 -5.11 -1.74 -2.61
C THR A 134 -6.19 -1.82 -3.69
N ILE A 135 -7.33 -2.45 -3.39
CA ILE A 135 -8.43 -2.65 -4.35
C ILE A 135 -9.04 -1.29 -4.71
N PRO A 136 -9.04 -0.91 -6.00
CA PRO A 136 -9.57 0.37 -6.46
C PRO A 136 -11.04 0.28 -6.90
N ALA A 137 -11.83 -0.58 -6.27
CA ALA A 137 -13.23 -0.84 -6.63
C ALA A 137 -14.07 -1.09 -5.38
N GLN A 138 -15.38 -1.15 -5.52
CA GLN A 138 -16.26 -1.66 -4.47
C GLN A 138 -16.02 -3.15 -4.26
N PHE A 139 -15.93 -3.58 -3.02
CA PHE A 139 -15.78 -4.97 -2.62
C PHE A 139 -16.38 -5.19 -1.22
N ASP A 140 -16.59 -6.43 -0.83
CA ASP A 140 -17.05 -6.74 0.53
C ASP A 140 -15.89 -6.59 1.54
N VAL A 141 -15.80 -5.39 2.12
CA VAL A 141 -14.77 -5.05 3.12
C VAL A 141 -14.86 -5.96 4.34
N ALA A 142 -16.08 -6.32 4.78
CA ALA A 142 -16.27 -7.16 5.96
C ALA A 142 -15.77 -8.58 5.72
N ALA A 143 -16.02 -9.14 4.53
CA ALA A 143 -15.52 -10.46 4.16
C ALA A 143 -13.98 -10.51 4.19
N TYR A 144 -13.31 -9.50 3.60
CA TYR A 144 -11.85 -9.39 3.67
C TYR A 144 -11.35 -9.08 5.09
N ALA A 145 -12.06 -8.28 5.87
CA ALA A 145 -11.68 -8.01 7.26
C ALA A 145 -11.76 -9.26 8.14
N ASN A 146 -12.64 -10.21 7.81
CA ASN A 146 -12.79 -11.47 8.54
C ASN A 146 -11.54 -12.35 8.49
N VAL A 147 -10.60 -12.15 7.57
CA VAL A 147 -9.35 -12.91 7.55
C VAL A 147 -8.36 -12.41 8.60
N VAL A 148 -8.55 -11.19 9.09
CA VAL A 148 -7.74 -10.59 10.15
C VAL A 148 -8.19 -11.13 11.52
N LYS A 149 -7.23 -11.39 12.40
CA LYS A 149 -7.52 -11.81 13.77
C LYS A 149 -8.26 -10.73 14.56
N PRO A 150 -9.02 -11.06 15.61
CA PRO A 150 -9.62 -10.05 16.48
C PRO A 150 -8.56 -9.05 16.99
N TYR A 151 -8.94 -7.76 16.98
CA TYR A 151 -8.09 -6.62 17.33
C TYR A 151 -6.89 -6.38 16.37
N GLY A 152 -6.73 -7.17 15.31
CA GLY A 152 -5.84 -6.85 14.21
C GLY A 152 -6.34 -5.67 13.39
N SER A 153 -5.56 -5.23 12.43
CA SER A 153 -5.88 -4.04 11.63
C SER A 153 -6.04 -4.35 10.15
N PHE A 154 -7.02 -3.69 9.55
CA PHE A 154 -7.26 -3.66 8.11
C PHE A 154 -7.12 -2.21 7.63
N THR A 155 -6.19 -1.96 6.71
CA THR A 155 -5.97 -0.62 6.15
C THR A 155 -6.35 -0.57 4.67
N GLN A 156 -7.23 0.33 4.31
CA GLN A 156 -7.57 0.64 2.93
C GLN A 156 -6.65 1.74 2.39
N VAL A 157 -5.99 1.48 1.28
CA VAL A 157 -5.18 2.46 0.53
C VAL A 157 -5.64 2.59 -0.93
N GLY A 158 -6.33 1.59 -1.47
CA GLY A 158 -6.96 1.67 -2.79
C GLY A 158 -8.08 2.72 -2.80
N MET A 159 -8.22 3.43 -3.91
CA MET A 159 -9.22 4.49 -4.04
C MET A 159 -10.31 4.04 -5.01
N PRO A 160 -11.49 3.63 -4.51
CA PRO A 160 -12.60 3.24 -5.36
C PRO A 160 -13.25 4.44 -6.06
N PRO A 161 -14.00 4.21 -7.16
CA PRO A 161 -14.77 5.27 -7.80
C PRO A 161 -15.69 5.98 -6.80
N GLY A 162 -15.77 7.31 -6.92
CA GLY A 162 -16.53 8.13 -5.97
C GLY A 162 -15.87 8.30 -4.61
N MET A 163 -14.63 7.82 -4.43
CA MET A 163 -13.83 7.93 -3.20
C MET A 163 -14.56 7.42 -1.94
N SER A 164 -15.46 6.46 -2.10
CA SER A 164 -16.25 5.89 -1.01
C SER A 164 -16.29 4.37 -1.06
N LEU A 165 -16.45 3.74 0.10
CA LEU A 165 -16.66 2.31 0.25
C LEU A 165 -17.93 2.04 1.06
N ASN A 166 -18.69 1.03 0.65
CA ASN A 166 -19.78 0.50 1.45
C ASN A 166 -19.22 -0.48 2.48
N ILE A 167 -19.44 -0.19 3.74
CA ILE A 167 -18.90 -0.99 4.85
C ILE A 167 -20.03 -1.48 5.74
N SER A 168 -20.09 -2.79 5.95
CA SER A 168 -20.98 -3.41 6.93
C SER A 168 -20.41 -3.20 8.33
N ALA A 169 -21.01 -2.29 9.11
CA ALA A 169 -20.60 -2.04 10.49
C ALA A 169 -20.70 -3.31 11.34
N ILE A 170 -21.78 -4.08 11.22
CA ILE A 170 -21.96 -5.33 11.96
C ILE A 170 -20.89 -6.36 11.61
N GLY A 171 -20.50 -6.46 10.32
CA GLY A 171 -19.46 -7.37 9.86
C GLY A 171 -18.10 -7.07 10.49
N LEU A 172 -17.74 -5.80 10.63
CA LEU A 172 -16.51 -5.39 11.33
C LEU A 172 -16.61 -5.61 12.85
N SER A 173 -17.76 -5.31 13.45
CA SER A 173 -17.98 -5.41 14.90
C SER A 173 -17.89 -6.84 15.42
N ILE A 174 -18.44 -7.80 14.67
CA ILE A 174 -18.39 -9.24 15.05
C ILE A 174 -16.94 -9.71 15.16
N ASN A 175 -16.08 -9.28 14.26
CA ASN A 175 -14.67 -9.67 14.23
C ASN A 175 -13.75 -8.75 15.02
N ARG A 176 -14.25 -7.62 15.53
CA ARG A 176 -13.48 -6.66 16.31
C ARG A 176 -12.21 -6.18 15.59
N VAL A 177 -12.27 -6.03 14.25
CA VAL A 177 -11.15 -5.59 13.43
C VAL A 177 -11.06 -4.08 13.43
N ASN A 178 -9.85 -3.54 13.58
CA ASN A 178 -9.57 -2.11 13.47
C ASN A 178 -9.50 -1.72 11.99
N PHE A 179 -10.60 -1.22 11.43
CA PHE A 179 -10.61 -0.70 10.07
C PHE A 179 -10.14 0.75 10.05
N ASN A 180 -9.21 1.03 9.14
CA ASN A 180 -8.71 2.38 8.91
C ASN A 180 -8.36 2.59 7.43
N ALA A 181 -8.12 3.85 7.04
CA ALA A 181 -7.64 4.22 5.73
C ALA A 181 -6.31 4.96 5.85
N SER A 182 -5.49 4.90 4.80
CA SER A 182 -4.23 5.61 4.72
C SER A 182 -4.04 6.20 3.33
N LEU A 183 -3.47 7.38 3.26
CA LEU A 183 -3.15 8.07 2.02
C LEU A 183 -1.72 8.60 2.12
N ILE A 184 -0.86 8.14 1.19
CA ILE A 184 0.56 8.55 1.13
C ILE A 184 1.25 8.51 2.52
N GLY A 185 2.13 9.46 2.80
CA GLY A 185 2.82 9.61 4.09
C GLY A 185 3.56 10.93 4.17
N GLY A 186 4.07 11.26 5.36
CA GLY A 186 4.87 12.47 5.57
C GLY A 186 6.30 12.33 5.01
N ILE A 187 7.00 13.46 4.90
CA ILE A 187 8.37 13.54 4.35
C ILE A 187 9.37 12.65 5.11
N SER A 188 9.26 12.57 6.44
CA SER A 188 10.11 11.66 7.24
C SER A 188 9.94 10.21 6.80
N ALA A 189 8.70 9.72 6.77
CA ALA A 189 8.42 8.35 6.34
C ALA A 189 8.80 8.10 4.87
N THR A 190 8.74 9.15 4.02
CA THR A 190 9.18 9.05 2.62
C THR A 190 10.71 8.92 2.53
N ARG A 191 11.46 9.63 3.35
CA ARG A 191 12.92 9.42 3.47
C ARG A 191 13.25 8.02 3.97
N ASP A 192 12.48 7.54 4.95
CA ASP A 192 12.67 6.21 5.54
C ASP A 192 12.41 5.09 4.52
N VAL A 193 11.34 5.17 3.70
CA VAL A 193 11.08 4.14 2.70
C VAL A 193 12.14 4.12 1.60
N VAL A 194 12.63 5.27 1.15
CA VAL A 194 13.71 5.35 0.15
C VAL A 194 14.98 4.68 0.69
N LYS A 195 15.37 4.98 1.93
CA LYS A 195 16.50 4.35 2.60
C LYS A 195 16.28 2.86 2.78
N PHE A 196 15.11 2.45 3.30
CA PHE A 196 14.75 1.05 3.51
C PHE A 196 14.83 0.23 2.22
N CYS A 197 14.29 0.78 1.11
CA CYS A 197 14.33 0.11 -0.18
C CYS A 197 15.75 -0.03 -0.73
N ALA A 198 16.59 1.00 -0.57
CA ALA A 198 18.00 0.93 -0.95
C ALA A 198 18.77 -0.14 -0.18
N GLU A 199 18.59 -0.20 1.15
CA GLU A 199 19.28 -1.15 2.05
C GLU A 199 18.81 -2.59 1.83
N ASN A 200 17.53 -2.80 1.54
CA ASN A 200 16.92 -4.13 1.39
C ASN A 200 16.74 -4.56 -0.07
N LYS A 201 17.23 -3.78 -1.04
CA LYS A 201 17.12 -4.03 -2.49
C LYS A 201 15.68 -4.25 -2.96
N VAL A 202 14.75 -3.47 -2.41
CA VAL A 202 13.33 -3.48 -2.79
C VAL A 202 13.10 -2.48 -3.91
N TYR A 203 12.78 -2.96 -5.10
CA TYR A 203 12.58 -2.13 -6.27
C TYR A 203 11.18 -2.34 -6.87
N PRO A 204 10.55 -1.27 -7.40
CA PRO A 204 9.36 -1.40 -8.24
C PRO A 204 9.67 -2.25 -9.49
N THR A 205 8.67 -2.94 -9.99
CA THR A 205 8.73 -3.74 -11.24
C THR A 205 7.64 -3.29 -12.19
#